data_1d7de91e70ac1bd5d79e30c4d641b686
#
_entry.id   1d7de91e70ac1bd5d79e30c4d641b686
#
_cell.length_a   1.000
_cell.length_b   1.000
_cell.length_c   1.000
_cell.angle_alpha   90.00
_cell.angle_beta   90.00
_cell.angle_gamma   90.00
#
_symmetry.space_group_name_H-M   'P 1'
#
loop_
_entity.id
_entity.type
_entity.pdbx_description
1 polymer ?
#
loop_
_entity_poly.entity_id
_entity_poly.type
_entity_poly.pdbx_seq_one_letter_code
_entity_poly.pdbx_strand_id
1 'polypeptide(L)'
;MHLIITRTFPPDVGGMQNLMWGLARSLSKFFLIKVFADHTNGFEKFDNSVSFSIERVSGVKLFRKYRKSYLINEYLKQNNNVQCLIADHWKSLELIQTNKKKVC
;
A
#
# COMPACT_ATOMS: atom_id res chain seq x y z
N MET A 1 7.66 8.24 -7.68
CA MET A 1 6.71 7.76 -6.65
C MET A 1 6.88 6.27 -6.44
N HIS A 2 6.83 5.83 -5.21
CA HIS A 2 6.85 4.41 -4.85
C HIS A 2 5.51 4.03 -4.24
N LEU A 3 5.01 2.87 -4.61
CA LEU A 3 3.79 2.31 -4.01
C LEU A 3 4.16 1.22 -3.03
N ILE A 4 3.55 1.27 -1.85
CA ILE A 4 3.67 0.23 -0.84
C ILE A 4 2.32 -0.48 -0.75
N ILE A 5 2.34 -1.79 -0.91
CA ILE A 5 1.14 -2.61 -0.95
C ILE A 5 1.22 -3.58 0.23
N THR A 6 0.33 -3.42 1.18
CA THR A 6 0.35 -4.24 2.39
C THR A 6 -1.07 -4.59 2.82
N ARG A 7 -1.20 -5.74 3.47
CA ARG A 7 -2.49 -6.14 4.06
C ARG A 7 -2.68 -5.47 5.40
N THR A 8 -1.62 -5.36 6.17
CA THR A 8 -1.68 -4.84 7.53
C THR A 8 -0.80 -3.61 7.69
N PHE A 9 -1.33 -2.59 8.36
CA PHE A 9 -0.64 -1.33 8.57
C PHE A 9 -1.16 -0.71 9.85
N PRO A 10 -0.38 0.12 10.55
CA PRO A 10 -0.94 0.79 11.73
C PRO A 10 -2.25 1.52 11.41
N PRO A 11 -3.17 1.63 12.36
CA PRO A 11 -2.98 1.47 13.81
C PRO A 11 -3.00 0.03 14.35
N ASP A 12 -3.19 -0.97 13.51
CA ASP A 12 -2.99 -2.35 13.96
C ASP A 12 -1.56 -2.54 14.46
N VAL A 13 -1.39 -3.38 15.48
CA VAL A 13 -0.10 -3.59 16.13
C VAL A 13 0.43 -4.98 15.79
N GLY A 14 1.71 -5.05 15.42
CA GLY A 14 2.37 -6.30 15.10
C GLY A 14 3.70 -6.07 14.39
N GLY A 15 4.45 -7.13 14.16
CA GLY A 15 5.77 -7.05 13.53
C GLY A 15 5.72 -6.54 12.10
N MET A 16 4.80 -7.08 11.29
CA MET A 16 4.67 -6.68 9.89
C MET A 16 4.18 -5.23 9.77
N GLN A 17 3.22 -4.85 10.61
CA GLN A 17 2.70 -3.49 10.62
C GLN A 17 3.82 -2.49 10.95
N ASN A 18 4.63 -2.77 11.95
CA ASN A 18 5.73 -1.92 12.33
C ASN A 18 6.81 -1.86 11.25
N LEU A 19 7.11 -2.98 10.62
CA LEU A 19 8.09 -3.04 9.54
C LEU A 19 7.64 -2.19 8.34
N MET A 20 6.41 -2.37 7.89
CA MET A 20 5.91 -1.65 6.72
C MET A 20 5.78 -0.15 7.03
N TRP A 21 5.38 0.21 8.25
CA TRP A 21 5.31 1.60 8.68
C TRP A 21 6.69 2.26 8.71
N GLY A 22 7.66 1.56 9.29
CA GLY A 22 9.04 2.06 9.33
C GLY A 22 9.61 2.28 7.94
N LEU A 23 9.33 1.34 7.04
CA LEU A 23 9.77 1.44 5.65
C LEU A 23 9.12 2.64 4.95
N ALA A 24 7.80 2.80 5.07
CA ALA A 24 7.08 3.91 4.47
C ALA A 24 7.58 5.26 5.00
N ARG A 25 7.75 5.35 6.31
CA ARG A 25 8.23 6.58 6.94
C ARG A 25 9.64 6.94 6.49
N SER A 26 10.53 5.96 6.42
CA SER A 26 11.91 6.19 6.00
C SER A 26 11.99 6.60 4.53
N LEU A 27 11.25 5.92 3.67
CA LEU A 27 11.25 6.23 2.24
C LEU A 27 10.58 7.56 1.93
N SER A 28 9.59 7.96 2.73
CA SER A 28 8.87 9.22 2.49
C SER A 28 9.76 10.46 2.64
N LYS A 29 10.93 10.30 3.26
CA LYS A 29 11.90 11.40 3.38
C LYS A 29 12.60 11.68 2.04
N PHE A 30 12.61 10.72 1.13
CA PHE A 30 13.35 10.81 -0.14
C PHE A 30 12.46 10.71 -1.37
N PHE A 31 11.29 10.09 -1.24
CA PHE A 31 10.41 9.81 -2.38
C PHE A 31 8.96 10.11 -2.01
N LEU A 32 8.15 10.36 -3.04
CA LEU A 32 6.70 10.36 -2.86
C LEU A 32 6.24 8.93 -2.63
N ILE A 33 5.47 8.73 -1.57
CA ILE A 33 5.00 7.41 -1.15
C ILE A 33 3.47 7.39 -1.15
N LYS A 34 2.91 6.33 -1.71
CA LYS A 34 1.49 6.00 -1.59
C LYS A 34 1.37 4.58 -1.06
N VAL A 35 0.56 4.41 0.00
CA VAL A 35 0.34 3.11 0.63
C VAL A 35 -1.08 2.65 0.30
N PHE A 36 -1.21 1.40 -0.13
CA PHE A 36 -2.50 0.71 -0.23
C PHE A 36 -2.53 -0.34 0.88
N ALA A 37 -3.44 -0.17 1.81
CA ALA A 37 -3.56 -1.05 2.97
C ALA A 37 -5.01 -1.43 3.19
N ASP A 38 -5.23 -2.54 3.89
CA ASP A 38 -6.59 -2.96 4.24
C ASP A 38 -7.17 -2.03 5.31
N HIS A 39 -8.49 -1.92 5.29
CA HIS A 39 -9.22 -1.14 6.28
C HIS A 39 -9.05 -1.75 7.67
N THR A 40 -8.90 -0.89 8.67
CA THR A 40 -8.88 -1.28 10.07
C THR A 40 -9.52 -0.18 10.91
N ASN A 41 -10.05 -0.54 12.07
CA ASN A 41 -10.70 0.44 12.95
C ASN A 41 -9.68 1.47 13.43
N GLY A 42 -10.11 2.73 13.46
CA GLY A 42 -9.26 3.83 13.91
C GLY A 42 -8.26 4.33 12.88
N PHE A 43 -8.41 3.91 11.63
CA PHE A 43 -7.44 4.27 10.60
C PHE A 43 -7.39 5.77 10.31
N GLU A 44 -8.51 6.49 10.44
CA GLU A 44 -8.58 7.90 10.05
C GLU A 44 -7.62 8.74 10.87
N LYS A 45 -7.56 8.52 12.17
CA LYS A 45 -6.67 9.27 13.05
C LYS A 45 -5.21 9.03 12.71
N PHE A 46 -4.86 7.77 12.45
CA PHE A 46 -3.50 7.42 12.06
C PHE A 46 -3.15 8.00 10.70
N ASP A 47 -4.03 7.82 9.70
CA ASP A 47 -3.76 8.25 8.33
C ASP A 47 -3.61 9.76 8.24
N ASN A 48 -4.33 10.50 9.08
CA ASN A 48 -4.22 11.95 9.13
C ASN A 48 -2.94 12.44 9.82
N SER A 49 -2.25 11.56 10.55
CA SER A 49 -1.04 11.92 11.29
C SER A 49 0.24 11.76 10.47
N VAL A 50 0.17 11.12 9.31
CA VAL A 50 1.37 10.86 8.50
C VAL A 50 1.43 11.81 7.30
N SER A 51 2.63 11.98 6.75
CA SER A 51 2.87 12.92 5.65
C SER A 51 2.63 12.32 4.27
N PHE A 52 2.55 11.00 4.16
CA PHE A 52 2.33 10.33 2.89
C PHE A 52 0.87 9.90 2.75
N SER A 53 0.46 9.58 1.51
CA SER A 53 -0.91 9.18 1.21
C SER A 53 -1.15 7.72 1.55
N ILE A 54 -2.29 7.42 2.18
CA ILE A 54 -2.71 6.05 2.47
C ILE A 54 -4.11 5.87 1.93
N GLU A 55 -4.31 4.82 1.13
CA GLU A 55 -5.62 4.43 0.66
C GLU A 55 -6.00 3.11 1.31
N ARG A 56 -7.11 3.11 2.05
CA ARG A 56 -7.62 1.93 2.76
C ARG A 56 -8.65 1.21 1.91
N VAL A 57 -8.52 -0.11 1.83
CA VAL A 57 -9.45 -0.94 1.07
C VAL A 57 -10.31 -1.74 2.05
N SER A 58 -11.62 -1.53 1.96
CA SER A 58 -12.60 -2.23 2.80
C SER A 58 -13.33 -3.30 1.99
N GLY A 59 -14.18 -4.07 2.69
CA GLY A 59 -15.00 -5.09 2.06
C GLY A 59 -14.83 -6.45 2.70
N VAL A 60 -15.55 -7.45 2.17
CA VAL A 60 -15.47 -8.82 2.65
C VAL A 60 -14.04 -9.33 2.45
N LYS A 61 -13.49 -9.99 3.48
CA LYS A 61 -12.11 -10.45 3.49
C LYS A 61 -11.75 -11.28 2.25
N LEU A 62 -12.66 -12.15 1.81
CA LEU A 62 -12.42 -13.01 0.66
C LEU A 62 -12.22 -12.24 -0.65
N PHE A 63 -12.86 -11.09 -0.78
CA PHE A 63 -12.83 -10.30 -2.01
C PHE A 63 -11.94 -9.06 -1.90
N ARG A 64 -11.39 -8.82 -0.72
CA ARG A 64 -10.58 -7.61 -0.48
C ARG A 64 -9.32 -7.57 -1.33
N LYS A 65 -8.68 -8.71 -1.54
CA LYS A 65 -7.50 -8.84 -2.38
C LYS A 65 -7.81 -8.42 -3.82
N TYR A 66 -8.92 -8.88 -4.37
CA TYR A 66 -9.32 -8.55 -5.74
C TYR A 66 -9.65 -7.08 -5.87
N ARG A 67 -10.38 -6.53 -4.91
CA ARG A 67 -10.72 -5.11 -4.91
C ARG A 67 -9.47 -4.23 -4.81
N LYS A 68 -8.55 -4.58 -3.93
CA LYS A 68 -7.31 -3.83 -3.78
C LYS A 68 -6.48 -3.88 -5.06
N SER A 69 -6.36 -5.06 -5.67
CA SER A 69 -5.63 -5.21 -6.92
C SER A 69 -6.24 -4.39 -8.05
N TYR A 70 -7.56 -4.35 -8.12
CA TYR A 70 -8.25 -3.53 -9.10
C TYR A 70 -7.93 -2.05 -8.92
N LEU A 71 -8.01 -1.56 -7.69
CA LEU A 71 -7.72 -0.16 -7.39
C LEU A 71 -6.26 0.20 -7.72
N ILE A 72 -5.34 -0.69 -7.42
CA ILE A 72 -3.92 -0.47 -7.71
C ILE A 72 -3.68 -0.47 -9.22
N ASN A 73 -4.28 -1.41 -9.95
CA ASN A 73 -4.12 -1.46 -11.41
C ASN A 73 -4.66 -0.19 -12.06
N GLU A 74 -5.82 0.31 -11.60
CA GLU A 74 -6.36 1.56 -12.10
C GLU A 74 -5.44 2.74 -11.77
N TYR A 75 -4.87 2.76 -10.58
CA TYR A 75 -3.94 3.81 -10.18
C TYR A 75 -2.69 3.79 -11.07
N LEU A 76 -2.17 2.61 -11.38
CA LEU A 76 -0.98 2.47 -12.23
C LEU A 76 -1.26 2.92 -13.67
N LYS A 77 -2.48 2.71 -14.17
CA LYS A 77 -2.86 3.19 -15.50
C LYS A 77 -2.89 4.71 -15.58
N GLN A 78 -3.29 5.36 -14.49
CA GLN A 78 -3.47 6.81 -14.44
C GLN A 78 -2.21 7.55 -14.04
N ASN A 79 -1.21 6.86 -13.48
CA ASN A 79 -0.02 7.49 -12.93
C ASN A 79 1.23 6.80 -13.47
N ASN A 80 1.87 7.44 -14.45
CA ASN A 80 3.08 6.90 -15.09
C ASN A 80 4.34 7.14 -14.28
N ASN A 81 4.26 7.89 -13.19
CA ASN A 81 5.42 8.25 -12.38
C ASN A 81 5.71 7.26 -11.26
N VAL A 82 5.02 6.12 -11.23
CA VAL A 82 5.32 5.05 -10.27
C VAL A 82 6.57 4.31 -10.72
N GLN A 83 7.60 4.33 -9.88
CA GLN A 83 8.90 3.74 -10.19
C GLN A 83 9.06 2.34 -9.62
N CYS A 84 8.43 2.09 -8.47
CA CYS A 84 8.70 0.89 -7.68
C CYS A 84 7.45 0.45 -6.95
N LEU A 85 7.25 -0.87 -6.87
CA LEU A 85 6.19 -1.49 -6.07
C LEU A 85 6.87 -2.28 -4.95
N ILE A 86 6.47 -2.03 -3.71
CA ILE A 86 7.00 -2.70 -2.53
C ILE A 86 5.84 -3.37 -1.82
N ALA A 87 5.91 -4.67 -1.61
CA ALA A 87 4.82 -5.44 -1.02
C ALA A 87 5.28 -6.16 0.24
N ASP A 88 4.33 -6.38 1.15
CA ASP A 88 4.57 -7.14 2.38
C ASP A 88 4.75 -8.63 2.08
N HIS A 89 4.13 -9.12 1.00
CA HIS A 89 4.21 -10.53 0.61
C HIS A 89 3.98 -10.63 -0.90
N TRP A 90 4.62 -11.62 -1.56
CA TRP A 90 4.51 -11.79 -3.00
C TRP A 90 3.05 -11.99 -3.46
N LYS A 91 2.21 -12.60 -2.63
CA LYS A 91 0.79 -12.80 -2.93
C LYS A 91 0.04 -11.48 -3.11
N SER A 92 0.51 -10.42 -2.50
CA SER A 92 -0.11 -9.10 -2.67
C SER A 92 0.07 -8.55 -4.07
N LEU A 93 1.01 -9.10 -4.84
CA LEU A 93 1.29 -8.67 -6.21
C LEU A 93 0.69 -9.57 -7.29
N GLU A 94 0.08 -10.70 -6.93
CA GLU A 94 -0.36 -11.72 -7.90
C GLU A 94 -1.28 -11.17 -9.00
N LEU A 95 -2.18 -10.27 -8.64
CA LEU A 95 -3.19 -9.76 -9.57
C LEU A 95 -2.85 -8.37 -10.10
N ILE A 96 -1.65 -7.89 -9.82
CA ILE A 96 -1.22 -6.56 -10.22
C ILE A 96 -0.41 -6.65 -11.51
N GLN A 97 -0.74 -5.79 -12.46
CA GLN A 97 -0.03 -5.74 -13.74
C GLN A 97 1.27 -4.95 -13.56
N THR A 98 2.38 -5.69 -13.49
CA THR A 98 3.69 -5.10 -13.20
C THR A 98 4.58 -4.98 -14.43
N ASN A 99 4.06 -5.19 -15.63
CA ASN A 99 4.85 -5.31 -16.87
C ASN A 99 5.82 -4.15 -17.10
N LYS A 100 5.45 -2.96 -16.66
CA LYS A 100 6.22 -1.74 -16.89
C LYS A 100 6.77 -1.14 -15.61
N LYS A 101 6.67 -1.85 -14.49
CA LYS A 101 7.05 -1.32 -13.18
C LYS A 101 8.04 -2.28 -12.51
N LYS A 102 8.96 -1.72 -11.75
CA LYS A 102 9.89 -2.52 -10.96
C LYS A 102 9.25 -2.90 -9.63
N VAL A 103 9.43 -4.17 -9.27
CA VAL A 103 9.12 -4.64 -7.93
C VAL A 103 10.40 -4.55 -7.12
N CYS A 104 10.33 -3.83 -6.03
CA CYS A 104 11.48 -3.60 -5.16
C CYS A 104 11.47 -4.50 -3.93
#